data_85097b57647299c3419f7ab83d082159
#
_entry.id   85097b57647299c3419f7ab83d082159
#
_cell.length_a   1.000
_cell.length_b   1.000
_cell.length_c   1.000
_cell.angle_alpha   90.00
_cell.angle_beta   90.00
_cell.angle_gamma   90.00
#
_symmetry.space_group_name_H-M   'P 1'
#
loop_
_entity.id
_entity.type
_entity.pdbx_description
1 polymer ?
#
loop_
_entity_poly.entity_id
_entity_poly.type
_entity_poly.pdbx_seq_one_letter_code
_entity_poly.pdbx_strand_id
1 'polypeptide(L)'
;QPFMANIIGAFMCGAGLGLVFSANGSTGGTDIIGAVINKYKNISIGRILLFCDFFIISSSFFLFHNVDKIVFGFVEMVISNYVLDMVLNGNRQSVQFLIFSQKYDEIADRIIHDLGRGCTILDGEGRKPVKVVVLLAKKSESVSIFRIVKRIDHQAFISQSIVRGVYGEGFDQIKT
;
A
#
# COMPACT_ATOMS: atom_id res chain seq x y z
N GLN A 1 -15.29 -29.13 6.97
CA GLN A 1 -15.03 -28.98 5.53
C GLN A 1 -13.59 -28.47 5.34
N PRO A 2 -12.67 -29.32 4.89
CA PRO A 2 -11.23 -28.96 4.87
C PRO A 2 -10.90 -27.76 3.99
N PHE A 3 -11.62 -27.57 2.89
CA PHE A 3 -11.41 -26.46 1.98
C PHE A 3 -11.66 -25.09 2.61
N MET A 4 -12.76 -24.96 3.36
CA MET A 4 -13.07 -23.70 4.07
C MET A 4 -12.04 -23.40 5.17
N ALA A 5 -11.60 -24.43 5.90
CA ALA A 5 -10.56 -24.28 6.90
C ALA A 5 -9.23 -23.82 6.27
N ASN A 6 -8.88 -24.35 5.08
CA ASN A 6 -7.70 -23.95 4.34
C ASN A 6 -7.74 -22.47 3.93
N ILE A 7 -8.87 -21.99 3.41
CA ILE A 7 -9.03 -20.57 3.03
C ILE A 7 -8.88 -19.64 4.24
N ILE A 8 -9.56 -19.98 5.35
CA ILE A 8 -9.49 -19.18 6.57
C ILE A 8 -8.06 -19.19 7.13
N GLY A 9 -7.42 -20.36 7.17
CA GLY A 9 -6.04 -20.51 7.61
C GLY A 9 -5.06 -19.69 6.75
N ALA A 10 -5.20 -19.76 5.44
CA ALA A 10 -4.39 -18.99 4.51
C ALA A 10 -4.53 -17.47 4.70
N PHE A 11 -5.78 -16.99 4.92
CA PHE A 11 -6.03 -15.58 5.20
C PHE A 11 -5.35 -15.14 6.51
N MET A 12 -5.51 -15.92 7.59
CA MET A 12 -4.89 -15.61 8.88
C MET A 12 -3.35 -15.65 8.80
N CYS A 13 -2.80 -16.65 8.10
CA CYS A 13 -1.36 -16.77 7.88
C CYS A 13 -0.80 -15.56 7.12
N GLY A 14 -1.41 -15.21 6.00
CA GLY A 14 -0.99 -14.05 5.20
C GLY A 14 -1.10 -12.73 5.96
N ALA A 15 -2.16 -12.54 6.75
CA ALA A 15 -2.31 -11.36 7.60
C ALA A 15 -1.24 -11.32 8.70
N GLY A 16 -0.96 -12.43 9.36
CA GLY A 16 0.09 -12.56 10.38
C GLY A 16 1.47 -12.25 9.82
N LEU A 17 1.83 -12.85 8.68
CA LEU A 17 3.09 -12.56 7.97
C LEU A 17 3.19 -11.09 7.56
N GLY A 18 2.11 -10.51 7.04
CA GLY A 18 2.05 -9.10 6.68
C GLY A 18 2.32 -8.17 7.88
N LEU A 19 1.80 -8.50 9.07
CA LEU A 19 2.08 -7.75 10.29
C LEU A 19 3.54 -7.90 10.73
N VAL A 20 4.10 -9.11 10.70
CA VAL A 20 5.52 -9.35 11.01
C VAL A 20 6.43 -8.52 10.10
N PHE A 21 6.20 -8.54 8.80
CA PHE A 21 6.99 -7.75 7.86
C PHE A 21 6.76 -6.24 7.98
N SER A 22 5.56 -5.81 8.32
CA SER A 22 5.29 -4.38 8.54
C SER A 22 6.07 -3.84 9.75
N ALA A 23 6.37 -4.71 10.72
CA ALA A 23 7.23 -4.44 11.87
C ALA A 23 8.74 -4.66 11.60
N ASN A 24 9.14 -4.85 10.33
CA ASN A 24 10.51 -5.23 9.92
C ASN A 24 11.01 -6.55 10.54
N GLY A 25 10.09 -7.46 10.89
CA GLY A 25 10.40 -8.79 11.36
C GLY A 25 10.58 -9.79 10.21
N SER A 26 10.99 -11.01 10.55
CA SER A 26 11.11 -12.16 9.66
C SER A 26 10.77 -13.44 10.41
N THR A 27 10.26 -14.44 9.71
CA THR A 27 9.97 -15.76 10.30
C THR A 27 11.16 -16.72 10.22
N GLY A 28 12.21 -16.34 9.52
CA GLY A 28 13.45 -17.15 9.40
C GLY A 28 13.43 -18.16 8.27
N GLY A 29 12.44 -18.10 7.37
CA GLY A 29 12.28 -19.00 6.22
C GLY A 29 12.64 -18.35 4.88
N THR A 30 11.91 -18.74 3.83
CA THR A 30 12.01 -18.19 2.46
C THR A 30 11.73 -16.69 2.39
N ASP A 31 11.08 -16.17 3.39
CA ASP A 31 10.80 -14.75 3.61
C ASP A 31 12.07 -13.88 3.70
N ILE A 32 13.20 -14.44 4.19
CA ILE A 32 14.50 -13.74 4.17
C ILE A 32 14.90 -13.45 2.72
N ILE A 33 14.73 -14.41 1.83
CA ILE A 33 15.01 -14.24 0.39
C ILE A 33 14.12 -13.13 -0.17
N GLY A 34 12.84 -13.18 0.16
CA GLY A 34 11.87 -12.15 -0.22
C GLY A 34 12.27 -10.75 0.25
N ALA A 35 12.65 -10.62 1.51
CA ALA A 35 13.08 -9.36 2.11
C ALA A 35 14.38 -8.82 1.47
N VAL A 36 15.37 -9.69 1.25
CA VAL A 36 16.64 -9.31 0.60
C VAL A 36 16.40 -8.82 -0.83
N ILE A 37 15.66 -9.57 -1.64
CA ILE A 37 15.38 -9.17 -3.03
C ILE A 37 14.55 -7.89 -3.07
N ASN A 38 13.54 -7.75 -2.20
CA ASN A 38 12.75 -6.51 -2.10
C ASN A 38 13.61 -5.29 -1.73
N LYS A 39 14.68 -5.50 -0.93
CA LYS A 39 15.61 -4.43 -0.57
C LYS A 39 16.37 -3.87 -1.79
N TYR A 40 16.74 -4.73 -2.73
CA TYR A 40 17.53 -4.33 -3.92
C TYR A 40 16.67 -4.09 -5.16
N LYS A 41 15.49 -4.69 -5.25
CA LYS A 41 14.58 -4.53 -6.39
C LYS A 41 13.20 -4.13 -5.90
N ASN A 42 12.50 -3.29 -6.68
CA ASN A 42 11.12 -2.86 -6.39
C ASN A 42 10.09 -3.96 -6.74
N ILE A 43 10.31 -5.17 -6.21
CA ILE A 43 9.40 -6.30 -6.37
C ILE A 43 8.73 -6.54 -5.01
N SER A 44 7.40 -6.75 -4.98
CA SER A 44 6.71 -7.02 -3.72
C SER A 44 7.19 -8.32 -3.10
N ILE A 45 7.26 -8.35 -1.76
CA ILE A 45 7.69 -9.54 -1.00
C ILE A 45 6.79 -10.73 -1.34
N GLY A 46 5.46 -10.52 -1.39
CA GLY A 46 4.52 -11.59 -1.72
C GLY A 46 4.74 -12.21 -3.09
N ARG A 47 5.16 -11.42 -4.11
CA ARG A 47 5.51 -11.99 -5.43
C ARG A 47 6.73 -12.88 -5.38
N ILE A 48 7.73 -12.52 -4.59
CA ILE A 48 8.95 -13.32 -4.48
C ILE A 48 8.64 -14.61 -3.74
N LEU A 49 7.88 -14.53 -2.64
CA LEU A 49 7.43 -15.70 -1.88
C LEU A 49 6.58 -16.63 -2.75
N LEU A 50 5.66 -16.06 -3.55
CA LEU A 50 4.85 -16.84 -4.49
C LEU A 50 5.71 -17.67 -5.44
N PHE A 51 6.81 -17.13 -5.95
CA PHE A 51 7.76 -17.89 -6.78
C PHE A 51 8.45 -18.99 -5.99
N CYS A 52 8.94 -18.71 -4.79
CA CYS A 52 9.58 -19.73 -3.95
C CYS A 52 8.62 -20.86 -3.58
N ASP A 53 7.43 -20.50 -3.14
CA ASP A 53 6.40 -21.45 -2.72
C ASP A 53 5.92 -22.32 -3.90
N PHE A 54 5.83 -21.74 -5.11
CA PHE A 54 5.48 -22.48 -6.32
C PHE A 54 6.43 -23.66 -6.56
N PHE A 55 7.73 -23.45 -6.45
CA PHE A 55 8.72 -24.51 -6.61
C PHE A 55 8.65 -25.55 -5.48
N ILE A 56 8.46 -25.09 -4.25
CA ILE A 56 8.34 -25.96 -3.07
C ILE A 56 7.11 -26.87 -3.21
N ILE A 57 5.94 -26.30 -3.50
CA ILE A 57 4.69 -27.05 -3.65
C ILE A 57 4.77 -28.00 -4.84
N SER A 58 5.33 -27.56 -5.97
CA SER A 58 5.51 -28.41 -7.14
C SER A 58 6.42 -29.59 -6.85
N SER A 59 7.51 -29.38 -6.09
CA SER A 59 8.42 -30.47 -5.71
C SER A 59 7.77 -31.46 -4.74
N SER A 60 6.80 -31.02 -3.94
CA SER A 60 6.08 -31.89 -3.01
C SER A 60 5.23 -32.96 -3.71
N PHE A 61 4.92 -32.77 -5.02
CA PHE A 61 4.24 -33.80 -5.83
C PHE A 61 5.00 -35.11 -5.88
N PHE A 62 6.32 -35.03 -5.97
CA PHE A 62 7.17 -36.25 -6.00
C PHE A 62 7.15 -37.05 -4.69
N LEU A 63 6.84 -36.37 -3.57
CA LEU A 63 6.80 -37.03 -2.25
C LEU A 63 5.41 -37.58 -1.90
N PHE A 64 4.36 -36.80 -2.16
CA PHE A 64 3.02 -37.12 -1.61
C PHE A 64 2.10 -37.83 -2.59
N HIS A 65 2.32 -37.74 -3.91
CA HIS A 65 1.51 -38.34 -4.97
C HIS A 65 -0.02 -38.12 -4.79
N ASN A 66 -0.40 -37.05 -4.10
CA ASN A 66 -1.79 -36.73 -3.78
C ASN A 66 -2.15 -35.36 -4.34
N VAL A 67 -2.97 -35.37 -5.38
CA VAL A 67 -3.36 -34.15 -6.11
C VAL A 67 -4.14 -33.17 -5.22
N ASP A 68 -5.01 -33.67 -4.35
CA ASP A 68 -5.84 -32.82 -3.48
C ASP A 68 -4.98 -31.95 -2.56
N LYS A 69 -3.94 -32.53 -1.94
CA LYS A 69 -3.03 -31.80 -1.07
C LYS A 69 -2.27 -30.69 -1.81
N ILE A 70 -1.91 -30.93 -3.06
CA ILE A 70 -1.21 -29.97 -3.90
C ILE A 70 -2.14 -28.81 -4.27
N VAL A 71 -3.38 -29.13 -4.65
CA VAL A 71 -4.39 -28.10 -4.95
C VAL A 71 -4.64 -27.21 -3.73
N PHE A 72 -4.77 -27.80 -2.54
CA PHE A 72 -4.90 -27.03 -1.30
C PHE A 72 -3.67 -26.15 -1.03
N GLY A 73 -2.47 -26.67 -1.27
CA GLY A 73 -1.24 -25.88 -1.12
C GLY A 73 -1.18 -24.68 -2.07
N PHE A 74 -1.56 -24.87 -3.33
CA PHE A 74 -1.63 -23.75 -4.29
C PHE A 74 -2.69 -22.70 -3.89
N VAL A 75 -3.85 -23.13 -3.43
CA VAL A 75 -4.90 -22.21 -2.94
C VAL A 75 -4.40 -21.42 -1.74
N GLU A 76 -3.78 -22.10 -0.77
CA GLU A 76 -3.17 -21.45 0.39
C GLU A 76 -2.12 -20.42 -0.03
N MET A 77 -1.18 -20.81 -0.90
CA MET A 77 -0.11 -19.96 -1.40
C MET A 77 -0.65 -18.67 -2.02
N VAL A 78 -1.63 -18.77 -2.91
CA VAL A 78 -2.19 -17.60 -3.60
C VAL A 78 -2.89 -16.66 -2.61
N ILE A 79 -3.72 -17.20 -1.73
CA ILE A 79 -4.49 -16.40 -0.76
C ILE A 79 -3.55 -15.75 0.25
N SER A 80 -2.63 -16.52 0.84
CA SER A 80 -1.71 -16.04 1.87
C SER A 80 -0.81 -14.92 1.33
N ASN A 81 -0.19 -15.11 0.17
CA ASN A 81 0.67 -14.10 -0.45
C ASN A 81 -0.10 -12.85 -0.91
N TYR A 82 -1.34 -13.01 -1.39
CA TYR A 82 -2.19 -11.87 -1.73
C TYR A 82 -2.56 -11.04 -0.49
N VAL A 83 -2.95 -11.68 0.60
CA VAL A 83 -3.30 -11.01 1.86
C VAL A 83 -2.07 -10.34 2.46
N LEU A 84 -0.91 -11.00 2.44
CA LEU A 84 0.36 -10.45 2.86
C LEU A 84 0.66 -9.14 2.12
N ASP A 85 0.61 -9.15 0.79
CA ASP A 85 0.84 -7.96 -0.02
C ASP A 85 -0.21 -6.86 0.25
N MET A 86 -1.45 -7.22 0.49
CA MET A 86 -2.51 -6.27 0.83
C MET A 86 -2.22 -5.57 2.17
N VAL A 87 -1.77 -6.29 3.18
CA VAL A 87 -1.40 -5.73 4.49
C VAL A 87 -0.17 -4.83 4.36
N LEU A 88 0.86 -5.27 3.66
CA LEU A 88 2.09 -4.49 3.48
C LEU A 88 1.87 -3.22 2.67
N ASN A 89 1.15 -3.33 1.56
CA ASN A 89 0.95 -2.21 0.64
C ASN A 89 -0.19 -1.28 1.08
N GLY A 90 -1.15 -1.79 1.86
CA GLY A 90 -2.28 -0.99 2.35
C GLY A 90 -1.85 0.23 3.16
N ASN A 91 -0.74 0.12 3.88
CA ASN A 91 -0.21 1.19 4.73
C ASN A 91 0.79 2.12 4.02
N ARG A 92 1.23 1.77 2.79
CA ARG A 92 2.24 2.53 2.02
C ARG A 92 1.66 3.29 0.82
N GLN A 93 0.33 3.31 0.66
CA GLN A 93 -0.28 4.02 -0.45
C GLN A 93 -0.16 5.52 -0.24
N SER A 94 0.40 6.20 -1.25
CA SER A 94 0.41 7.65 -1.34
C SER A 94 -0.78 8.14 -2.16
N VAL A 95 -1.28 9.30 -1.81
CA VAL A 95 -2.40 9.95 -2.49
C VAL A 95 -2.03 11.37 -2.84
N GLN A 96 -2.47 11.81 -4.00
CA GLN A 96 -2.38 13.19 -4.44
C GLN A 96 -3.74 13.84 -4.28
N PHE A 97 -3.75 15.03 -3.73
CA PHE A 97 -4.91 15.89 -3.64
C PHE A 97 -4.77 17.08 -4.57
N LEU A 98 -5.84 17.38 -5.28
CA LEU A 98 -6.05 18.63 -6.00
C LEU A 98 -7.24 19.31 -5.33
N ILE A 99 -6.99 20.45 -4.68
CA ILE A 99 -8.01 21.18 -3.93
C ILE A 99 -8.24 22.52 -4.61
N PHE A 100 -9.45 22.73 -5.08
CA PHE A 100 -9.90 23.92 -5.74
C PHE A 100 -10.72 24.76 -4.77
N SER A 101 -10.19 25.89 -4.33
CA SER A 101 -10.86 26.75 -3.34
C SER A 101 -10.42 28.19 -3.49
N GLN A 102 -11.30 29.11 -3.15
CA GLN A 102 -10.94 30.55 -3.02
C GLN A 102 -10.12 30.82 -1.75
N LYS A 103 -10.21 29.92 -0.75
CA LYS A 103 -9.46 30.00 0.51
C LYS A 103 -8.20 29.12 0.48
N TYR A 104 -7.54 29.06 -0.66
CA TYR A 104 -6.39 28.17 -0.90
C TYR A 104 -5.23 28.44 0.07
N ASP A 105 -4.94 29.69 0.41
CA ASP A 105 -3.85 30.05 1.33
C ASP A 105 -4.10 29.50 2.75
N GLU A 106 -5.30 29.73 3.28
CA GLU A 106 -5.68 29.25 4.62
C GLU A 106 -5.66 27.73 4.69
N ILE A 107 -6.09 27.05 3.61
CA ILE A 107 -6.07 25.59 3.51
C ILE A 107 -4.63 25.10 3.47
N ALA A 108 -3.76 25.70 2.66
CA ALA A 108 -2.35 25.30 2.53
C ALA A 108 -1.61 25.48 3.87
N ASP A 109 -1.75 26.66 4.49
CA ASP A 109 -1.11 26.96 5.78
C ASP A 109 -1.55 25.98 6.87
N ARG A 110 -2.84 25.65 6.92
CA ARG A 110 -3.36 24.72 7.91
C ARG A 110 -2.86 23.31 7.71
N ILE A 111 -2.77 22.84 6.47
CA ILE A 111 -2.23 21.52 6.14
C ILE A 111 -0.74 21.44 6.50
N ILE A 112 0.03 22.47 6.18
CA ILE A 112 1.45 22.54 6.52
C ILE A 112 1.64 22.50 8.03
N HIS A 113 0.87 23.29 8.76
CA HIS A 113 1.00 23.38 10.21
C HIS A 113 0.53 22.12 10.94
N ASP A 114 -0.62 21.55 10.56
CA ASP A 114 -1.24 20.43 11.30
C ASP A 114 -0.65 19.07 10.89
N LEU A 115 -0.24 18.90 9.62
CA LEU A 115 0.21 17.62 9.08
C LEU A 115 1.69 17.60 8.66
N GLY A 116 2.35 18.76 8.64
CA GLY A 116 3.75 18.85 8.19
C GLY A 116 3.94 18.46 6.73
N ARG A 117 2.89 18.59 5.88
CA ARG A 117 2.94 18.22 4.47
C ARG A 117 3.10 19.46 3.59
N GLY A 118 4.09 19.40 2.68
CA GLY A 118 4.29 20.47 1.71
C GLY A 118 3.09 20.62 0.76
N CYS A 119 2.68 21.85 0.54
CA CYS A 119 1.64 22.21 -0.42
C CYS A 119 2.23 23.06 -1.53
N THR A 120 1.83 22.77 -2.76
CA THR A 120 2.18 23.61 -3.94
C THR A 120 0.92 24.26 -4.46
N ILE A 121 0.95 25.57 -4.65
CA ILE A 121 -0.17 26.32 -5.22
C ILE A 121 0.10 26.50 -6.72
N LEU A 122 -0.84 26.03 -7.55
CA LEU A 122 -0.81 26.20 -8.98
C LEU A 122 -1.87 27.20 -9.42
N ASP A 123 -1.51 28.08 -10.34
CA ASP A 123 -2.46 28.95 -11.01
C ASP A 123 -3.12 28.18 -12.16
N GLY A 124 -4.44 28.10 -12.12
CA GLY A 124 -5.25 27.46 -13.14
C GLY A 124 -6.05 28.48 -13.93
N GLU A 125 -6.05 28.33 -15.25
CA GLU A 125 -6.91 29.09 -16.14
C GLU A 125 -8.14 28.26 -16.52
N GLY A 126 -9.30 28.72 -16.11
CA GLY A 126 -10.59 28.16 -16.44
C GLY A 126 -11.56 29.26 -16.84
N ARG A 127 -12.85 29.02 -16.70
CA ARG A 127 -13.87 30.06 -16.92
C ARG A 127 -13.70 31.26 -15.98
N LYS A 128 -13.07 31.04 -14.83
CA LYS A 128 -12.55 32.03 -13.88
C LYS A 128 -11.16 31.59 -13.44
N PRO A 129 -10.26 32.54 -13.15
CA PRO A 129 -8.97 32.17 -12.56
C PRO A 129 -9.23 31.42 -11.24
N VAL A 130 -8.59 30.27 -11.09
CA VAL A 130 -8.71 29.46 -9.90
C VAL A 130 -7.33 29.01 -9.44
N LYS A 131 -7.08 29.04 -8.15
CA LYS A 131 -5.87 28.48 -7.57
C LYS A 131 -6.12 27.08 -7.06
N VAL A 132 -5.18 26.19 -7.33
CA VAL A 132 -5.27 24.78 -7.00
C VAL A 132 -4.16 24.44 -6.01
N VAL A 133 -4.52 23.96 -4.84
CA VAL A 133 -3.56 23.43 -3.88
C VAL A 133 -3.31 21.97 -4.24
N VAL A 134 -2.06 21.66 -4.55
CA VAL A 134 -1.59 20.30 -4.84
C VAL A 134 -0.74 19.84 -3.68
N LEU A 135 -1.09 18.67 -3.13
CA LEU A 135 -0.28 18.03 -2.11
C LEU A 135 -0.24 16.51 -2.27
N LEU A 136 0.85 15.94 -1.79
CA LEU A 136 1.06 14.51 -1.68
C LEU A 136 1.02 14.12 -0.20
N ALA A 137 0.25 13.10 0.12
CA ALA A 137 0.08 12.64 1.49
C ALA A 137 0.01 11.11 1.54
N LYS A 138 0.13 10.54 2.73
CA LYS A 138 -0.17 9.12 2.94
C LYS A 138 -1.68 8.91 2.94
N LYS A 139 -2.13 7.77 2.47
CA LYS A 139 -3.56 7.43 2.45
C LYS A 139 -4.21 7.51 3.84
N SER A 140 -3.46 7.20 4.90
CA SER A 140 -3.92 7.31 6.29
C SER A 140 -4.25 8.75 6.71
N GLU A 141 -3.66 9.76 6.05
CA GLU A 141 -3.85 11.18 6.35
C GLU A 141 -5.06 11.78 5.60
N SER A 142 -5.64 11.03 4.66
CA SER A 142 -6.73 11.52 3.79
C SER A 142 -7.91 12.07 4.58
N VAL A 143 -8.33 11.37 5.62
CA VAL A 143 -9.49 11.79 6.45
C VAL A 143 -9.22 13.14 7.14
N SER A 144 -8.00 13.35 7.61
CA SER A 144 -7.59 14.60 8.25
C SER A 144 -7.59 15.76 7.25
N ILE A 145 -7.06 15.52 6.04
CA ILE A 145 -7.05 16.51 4.95
C ILE A 145 -8.48 16.91 4.58
N PHE A 146 -9.37 15.94 4.34
CA PHE A 146 -10.77 16.22 4.04
C PHE A 146 -11.45 17.04 5.14
N ARG A 147 -11.15 16.72 6.41
CA ARG A 147 -11.72 17.44 7.56
C ARG A 147 -11.21 18.88 7.62
N ILE A 148 -9.92 19.12 7.40
CA ILE A 148 -9.34 20.45 7.36
C ILE A 148 -10.00 21.29 6.27
N VAL A 149 -10.01 20.77 5.04
CA VAL A 149 -10.57 21.51 3.88
C VAL A 149 -12.05 21.84 4.10
N LYS A 150 -12.85 20.85 4.51
CA LYS A 150 -14.29 21.06 4.74
C LYS A 150 -14.60 22.00 5.89
N ARG A 151 -13.72 22.13 6.87
CA ARG A 151 -13.88 23.09 7.98
C ARG A 151 -13.64 24.52 7.51
N ILE A 152 -12.68 24.73 6.58
CA ILE A 152 -12.32 26.07 6.09
C ILE A 152 -13.25 26.48 4.94
N ASP A 153 -13.50 25.58 4.01
CA ASP A 153 -14.36 25.83 2.85
C ASP A 153 -15.24 24.62 2.52
N HIS A 154 -16.53 24.73 2.86
CA HIS A 154 -17.52 23.70 2.57
C HIS A 154 -17.77 23.49 1.08
N GLN A 155 -17.50 24.52 0.25
CA GLN A 155 -17.72 24.49 -1.20
C GLN A 155 -16.48 24.07 -1.99
N ALA A 156 -15.36 23.85 -1.29
CA ALA A 156 -14.13 23.40 -1.95
C ALA A 156 -14.36 22.10 -2.73
N PHE A 157 -13.88 22.09 -3.97
CA PHE A 157 -13.83 20.87 -4.80
C PHE A 157 -12.51 20.16 -4.55
N ILE A 158 -12.58 18.89 -4.20
CA ILE A 158 -11.43 18.05 -3.86
C ILE A 158 -11.39 16.85 -4.79
N SER A 159 -10.31 16.71 -5.52
CA SER A 159 -9.99 15.48 -6.28
C SER A 159 -8.89 14.73 -5.56
N GLN A 160 -9.07 13.44 -5.32
CA GLN A 160 -8.08 12.55 -4.74
C GLN A 160 -7.75 11.44 -5.71
N SER A 161 -6.47 11.22 -5.96
CA SER A 161 -5.98 10.10 -6.78
C SER A 161 -4.92 9.30 -6.04
N ILE A 162 -4.89 7.99 -6.26
CA ILE A 162 -3.83 7.12 -5.74
C ILE A 162 -2.62 7.28 -6.64
N VAL A 163 -1.48 7.62 -6.03
CA VAL A 163 -0.20 7.76 -6.73
C VAL A 163 0.70 6.60 -6.37
N ARG A 164 1.29 5.99 -7.38
CA ARG A 164 2.28 4.92 -7.21
C ARG A 164 3.68 5.50 -7.37
N GLY A 165 4.57 5.19 -6.43
CA GLY A 165 5.97 5.58 -6.52
C GLY A 165 6.21 7.06 -6.26
N VAL A 166 5.87 7.52 -5.07
CA VAL A 166 6.29 8.84 -4.58
C VAL A 166 7.61 8.69 -3.84
N TYR A 167 8.64 9.38 -4.34
CA TYR A 167 9.99 9.33 -3.80
C TYR A 167 10.43 10.73 -3.39
N GLY A 168 11.17 10.83 -2.29
CA GLY A 168 11.74 12.08 -1.81
C GLY A 168 11.48 12.32 -0.33
N GLU A 169 11.68 13.56 0.09
CA GLU A 169 11.55 13.95 1.50
C GLU A 169 10.14 13.69 2.03
N GLY A 170 10.05 12.93 3.11
CA GLY A 170 8.79 12.51 3.73
C GLY A 170 8.11 11.29 3.09
N PHE A 171 8.71 10.68 2.04
CA PHE A 171 8.24 9.50 1.31
C PHE A 171 9.35 8.45 1.16
N ASP A 172 9.12 7.45 0.31
CA ASP A 172 10.10 6.39 0.08
C ASP A 172 11.38 6.94 -0.58
N GLN A 173 12.54 6.36 -0.20
CA GLN A 173 13.81 6.70 -0.84
C GLN A 173 13.97 5.94 -2.16
N ILE A 174 14.59 6.58 -3.16
CA ILE A 174 14.96 5.91 -4.41
C ILE A 174 16.01 4.85 -4.07
N LYS A 175 15.68 3.60 -4.35
CA LYS A 175 16.64 2.49 -4.25
C LYS A 175 17.53 2.54 -5.50
N THR A 176 18.76 3.01 -5.34
CA THR A 176 19.83 2.95 -6.36
C THR A 176 20.55 1.61 -6.32
#